data_c26b48e8f89f01d756f20785cd834d99
#
_entry.id   c26b48e8f89f01d756f20785cd834d99
#
_cell.length_a   1.000
_cell.length_b   1.000
_cell.length_c   1.000
_cell.angle_alpha   90.00
_cell.angle_beta   90.00
_cell.angle_gamma   90.00
#
_symmetry.space_group_name_H-M   'P 1'
#
loop_
_entity.id
_entity.type
_entity.pdbx_description
1 polymer ?
#
loop_
_entity_poly.entity_id
_entity_poly.type
_entity_poly.pdbx_seq_one_letter_code
_entity_poly.pdbx_strand_id
1 'polypeptide(L)'
;MRSITTKITIAALLFLYPLATAAQSDVPVLHAGTINVSGEVTIPEKLRKDSTWLHLTIPQVFTGEYKVYRALLDRNGRFQLKVNTTTNMVRGIAGTDINQESIITILLKTGTENKITFGYDEEGTVNKARVSEFPAFTEDDLLFSQRKFDDVIAYKSGKQREVLFDKPFSSYVNYANNVIADRRFLLDKPPFVSDRMKDILFREYSLALIFTHVFYYRSEMVSNYKYFHAGVLPDSAVIQTPVRQDYAFLKTLDLRNPLYLMNYTYPAFAREMLQNETLNLPPVGEMPVRDWLAQVKSLLRPLLGFDEGQFYDILAGNAFGLQFEQEVKPLTSVQEENIKKYYKGSDMQKILLRRNQEIVERARLKDAVVVRPTPAVSPDSLMSAIISRYKGKTVVVDFWATWCAPCLEAIEESRSLKKELAGKDVVFIYISNPSSPKKQWEQHIQGIGGEQYYLTRGEWEHIMDTHNFSGIPTYLVYDKQGALKLQMTGYPGNDDMQKLIMDIRDGKVPGNVRLED
;
A
#
# COMPACT_ATOMS: atom_id res chain seq x y z
N MET A 1 -34.19 87.38 -13.13
CA MET A 1 -33.38 86.30 -13.58
C MET A 1 -33.05 85.41 -12.35
N ARG A 2 -33.75 84.32 -12.14
CA ARG A 2 -33.57 83.44 -10.98
C ARG A 2 -32.70 82.27 -11.41
N SER A 3 -31.57 82.09 -10.73
CA SER A 3 -30.67 80.94 -10.89
C SER A 3 -31.20 79.76 -10.07
N ILE A 4 -31.47 78.64 -10.73
CA ILE A 4 -31.85 77.38 -10.09
C ILE A 4 -30.58 76.53 -9.96
N THR A 5 -30.16 76.33 -8.72
CA THR A 5 -29.04 75.42 -8.38
C THR A 5 -29.60 74.05 -8.08
N THR A 6 -29.40 73.10 -9.00
CA THR A 6 -29.81 71.71 -8.81
C THR A 6 -28.73 71.02 -7.99
N LYS A 7 -29.07 70.56 -6.78
CA LYS A 7 -28.24 69.65 -5.96
C LYS A 7 -28.40 68.21 -6.47
N ILE A 8 -27.32 67.63 -7.00
CA ILE A 8 -27.26 66.22 -7.34
C ILE A 8 -26.81 65.45 -6.08
N THR A 9 -27.70 64.69 -5.50
CA THR A 9 -27.40 63.75 -4.40
C THR A 9 -26.92 62.44 -5.01
N ILE A 10 -25.63 62.14 -4.88
CA ILE A 10 -25.05 60.86 -5.27
C ILE A 10 -25.35 59.86 -4.15
N ALA A 11 -26.30 58.97 -4.40
CA ALA A 11 -26.55 57.81 -3.55
C ALA A 11 -25.49 56.73 -3.86
N ALA A 12 -24.57 56.52 -2.94
CA ALA A 12 -23.60 55.42 -2.99
C ALA A 12 -24.35 54.10 -2.74
N LEU A 13 -24.65 53.37 -3.80
CA LEU A 13 -25.10 51.99 -3.73
C LEU A 13 -23.89 51.10 -3.36
N LEU A 14 -23.78 50.77 -2.08
CA LEU A 14 -22.89 49.68 -1.59
C LEU A 14 -23.44 48.34 -2.14
N PHE A 15 -22.90 47.88 -3.24
CA PHE A 15 -23.04 46.49 -3.66
C PHE A 15 -22.36 45.60 -2.65
N LEU A 16 -23.10 45.03 -1.72
CA LEU A 16 -22.71 43.86 -0.96
C LEU A 16 -22.62 42.70 -1.98
N TYR A 17 -21.39 42.47 -2.49
CA TYR A 17 -21.09 41.17 -3.11
C TYR A 17 -21.18 40.12 -2.01
N PRO A 18 -22.09 39.13 -2.14
CA PRO A 18 -21.96 37.96 -1.29
C PRO A 18 -20.60 37.34 -1.61
N LEU A 19 -19.76 37.21 -0.59
CA LEU A 19 -18.62 36.31 -0.63
C LEU A 19 -19.22 34.93 -0.93
N ALA A 20 -19.28 34.58 -2.21
CA ALA A 20 -19.48 33.21 -2.63
C ALA A 20 -18.28 32.47 -2.06
N THR A 21 -18.48 31.78 -0.94
CA THR A 21 -17.61 30.70 -0.53
C THR A 21 -17.56 29.79 -1.73
N ALA A 22 -16.43 29.82 -2.44
CA ALA A 22 -16.19 28.92 -3.56
C ALA A 22 -16.46 27.51 -3.04
N ALA A 23 -17.54 26.89 -3.50
CA ALA A 23 -17.78 25.50 -3.28
C ALA A 23 -16.50 24.80 -3.75
N GLN A 24 -15.73 24.26 -2.82
CA GLN A 24 -14.51 23.57 -3.09
C GLN A 24 -14.85 22.46 -4.06
N SER A 25 -14.35 22.51 -5.30
CA SER A 25 -14.75 21.61 -6.37
C SER A 25 -14.59 20.17 -5.89
N ASP A 26 -15.61 19.33 -6.08
CA ASP A 26 -15.58 17.89 -5.75
C ASP A 26 -14.70 17.09 -6.72
N VAL A 27 -13.72 17.75 -7.34
CA VAL A 27 -12.74 17.13 -8.23
C VAL A 27 -11.45 16.87 -7.46
N PRO A 28 -10.95 15.63 -7.45
CA PRO A 28 -9.67 15.32 -6.84
C PRO A 28 -8.52 16.03 -7.55
N VAL A 29 -7.59 16.59 -6.76
CA VAL A 29 -6.35 17.22 -7.25
C VAL A 29 -5.17 16.82 -6.38
N LEU A 30 -3.95 16.87 -6.94
CA LEU A 30 -2.72 16.70 -6.17
C LEU A 30 -2.61 17.83 -5.14
N HIS A 31 -2.41 17.47 -3.87
CA HIS A 31 -2.36 18.42 -2.76
C HIS A 31 -1.58 17.85 -1.58
N ALA A 32 -0.60 18.62 -1.08
CA ALA A 32 0.11 18.28 0.15
C ALA A 32 -0.76 18.60 1.37
N GLY A 33 -1.60 17.67 1.74
CA GLY A 33 -2.60 17.87 2.78
C GLY A 33 -2.34 17.07 4.05
N THR A 34 -3.06 17.47 5.09
CA THR A 34 -3.24 16.73 6.32
C THR A 34 -4.73 16.68 6.63
N ILE A 35 -5.21 15.51 7.05
CA ILE A 35 -6.60 15.24 7.38
C ILE A 35 -6.67 14.84 8.85
N ASN A 36 -7.54 15.50 9.63
CA ASN A 36 -7.91 15.06 10.96
C ASN A 36 -9.07 14.08 10.82
N VAL A 37 -8.93 12.89 11.36
CA VAL A 37 -9.92 11.82 11.32
C VAL A 37 -10.30 11.48 12.75
N SER A 38 -11.58 11.47 13.03
CA SER A 38 -12.15 11.01 14.29
C SER A 38 -13.26 9.98 14.03
N GLY A 39 -13.65 9.24 15.04
CA GLY A 39 -14.75 8.32 14.86
C GLY A 39 -15.00 7.39 16.00
N GLU A 40 -15.86 6.42 15.73
CA GLU A 40 -16.28 5.42 16.70
C GLU A 40 -16.49 4.07 16.00
N VAL A 41 -15.97 3.01 16.61
CA VAL A 41 -16.16 1.62 16.19
C VAL A 41 -17.04 0.91 17.21
N THR A 42 -18.19 0.42 16.77
CA THR A 42 -19.07 -0.39 17.62
C THR A 42 -18.65 -1.84 17.56
N ILE A 43 -18.28 -2.40 18.70
CA ILE A 43 -17.76 -3.76 18.85
C ILE A 43 -18.66 -4.53 19.81
N PRO A 44 -19.21 -5.70 19.41
CA PRO A 44 -19.92 -6.60 20.31
C PRO A 44 -19.08 -7.01 21.52
N GLU A 45 -19.70 -7.17 22.67
CA GLU A 45 -18.99 -7.43 23.93
C GLU A 45 -18.11 -8.69 23.87
N LYS A 46 -18.60 -9.74 23.20
CA LYS A 46 -17.85 -11.01 23.04
C LYS A 46 -16.58 -10.89 22.19
N LEU A 47 -16.48 -9.85 21.34
CA LEU A 47 -15.33 -9.59 20.47
C LEU A 47 -14.38 -8.53 21.05
N ARG A 48 -14.74 -7.91 22.18
CA ARG A 48 -13.91 -6.88 22.79
C ARG A 48 -12.63 -7.49 23.32
N LYS A 49 -11.51 -6.83 23.00
CA LYS A 49 -10.17 -7.12 23.53
C LYS A 49 -9.79 -6.00 24.51
N ASP A 50 -8.80 -6.25 25.36
CA ASP A 50 -8.25 -5.23 26.28
C ASP A 50 -7.68 -4.03 25.52
N SER A 51 -7.15 -4.29 24.32
CA SER A 51 -6.68 -3.28 23.37
C SER A 51 -7.15 -3.64 21.95
N THR A 52 -7.84 -2.72 21.29
CA THR A 52 -8.27 -2.87 19.90
C THR A 52 -7.71 -1.70 19.10
N TRP A 53 -7.03 -2.01 18.02
CA TRP A 53 -6.42 -1.03 17.13
C TRP A 53 -7.23 -0.82 15.85
N LEU A 54 -7.49 0.45 15.54
CA LEU A 54 -7.92 0.86 14.21
C LEU A 54 -6.70 0.91 13.29
N HIS A 55 -6.86 0.38 12.09
CA HIS A 55 -5.91 0.51 10.98
C HIS A 55 -6.56 1.30 9.85
N LEU A 56 -5.86 2.31 9.37
CA LEU A 56 -6.32 3.19 8.30
C LEU A 56 -5.26 3.23 7.20
N THR A 57 -5.50 2.57 6.06
CA THR A 57 -4.56 2.54 4.93
C THR A 57 -4.92 3.60 3.90
N ILE A 58 -3.99 4.51 3.66
CA ILE A 58 -4.14 5.67 2.77
C ILE A 58 -3.14 5.59 1.60
N PRO A 59 -3.62 5.46 0.36
CA PRO A 59 -2.75 5.52 -0.80
C PRO A 59 -2.14 6.91 -0.97
N GLN A 60 -0.83 6.96 -1.17
CA GLN A 60 -0.07 8.18 -1.46
C GLN A 60 0.14 8.25 -2.98
N VAL A 61 -0.87 8.72 -3.71
CA VAL A 61 -0.93 8.62 -5.18
C VAL A 61 0.30 9.23 -5.85
N PHE A 62 0.83 10.35 -5.31
CA PHE A 62 1.97 11.04 -5.91
C PHE A 62 3.29 10.31 -5.70
N THR A 63 3.50 9.61 -4.58
CA THR A 63 4.73 8.87 -4.27
C THR A 63 4.61 7.36 -4.47
N GLY A 64 3.42 6.87 -4.72
CA GLY A 64 3.18 5.46 -5.08
C GLY A 64 3.08 4.50 -3.90
N GLU A 65 3.18 4.96 -2.66
CA GLU A 65 3.17 4.14 -1.46
C GLU A 65 1.78 4.04 -0.82
N TYR A 66 1.61 3.06 0.08
CA TYR A 66 0.45 2.95 0.97
C TYR A 66 0.92 3.19 2.40
N LYS A 67 0.33 4.19 3.08
CA LYS A 67 0.64 4.47 4.49
C LYS A 67 -0.46 3.93 5.39
N VAL A 68 -0.08 3.14 6.38
CA VAL A 68 -0.98 2.69 7.43
C VAL A 68 -0.83 3.60 8.63
N TYR A 69 -1.96 4.11 9.09
CA TYR A 69 -2.09 4.90 10.30
C TYR A 69 -2.87 4.09 11.33
N ARG A 70 -2.44 4.11 12.56
CA ARG A 70 -3.05 3.33 13.64
C ARG A 70 -3.53 4.22 14.78
N ALA A 71 -4.63 3.84 15.39
CA ALA A 71 -5.12 4.46 16.61
C ALA A 71 -5.68 3.41 17.54
N LEU A 72 -5.27 3.46 18.81
CA LEU A 72 -5.87 2.66 19.85
C LEU A 72 -7.29 3.17 20.13
N LEU A 73 -8.27 2.27 20.15
CA LEU A 73 -9.64 2.61 20.51
C LEU A 73 -9.75 2.81 22.03
N ASP A 74 -10.47 3.86 22.44
CA ASP A 74 -10.83 4.01 23.85
C ASP A 74 -11.91 2.98 24.28
N ARG A 75 -12.27 2.97 25.56
CA ARG A 75 -13.29 2.04 26.11
C ARG A 75 -14.66 2.17 25.45
N ASN A 76 -14.93 3.30 24.78
CA ASN A 76 -16.17 3.55 24.07
C ASN A 76 -16.02 3.27 22.56
N GLY A 77 -14.89 2.73 22.11
CA GLY A 77 -14.59 2.49 20.70
C GLY A 77 -14.22 3.75 19.92
N ARG A 78 -13.88 4.88 20.58
CA ARG A 78 -13.57 6.15 19.92
C ARG A 78 -12.09 6.26 19.61
N PHE A 79 -11.80 6.99 18.53
CA PHE A 79 -10.45 7.25 18.09
C PHE A 79 -10.29 8.66 17.51
N GLN A 80 -9.04 9.13 17.47
CA GLN A 80 -8.62 10.32 16.75
C GLN A 80 -7.24 10.07 16.15
N LEU A 81 -7.04 10.46 14.91
CA LEU A 81 -5.74 10.40 14.27
C LEU A 81 -5.58 11.47 13.19
N LYS A 82 -4.34 11.70 12.81
CA LYS A 82 -3.95 12.68 11.80
C LYS A 82 -3.23 11.97 10.68
N VAL A 83 -3.74 12.09 9.46
CA VAL A 83 -3.18 11.44 8.28
C VAL A 83 -2.63 12.46 7.29
N ASN A 84 -1.49 12.18 6.69
CA ASN A 84 -0.94 12.94 5.58
C ASN A 84 -1.44 12.36 4.27
N THR A 85 -1.76 13.22 3.32
CA THR A 85 -2.21 12.82 1.99
C THR A 85 -1.46 13.59 0.90
N THR A 86 -1.46 13.04 -0.30
CA THR A 86 -0.92 13.67 -1.52
C THR A 86 -2.00 14.19 -2.45
N THR A 87 -3.27 14.14 -2.01
CA THR A 87 -4.44 14.63 -2.73
C THR A 87 -5.39 15.36 -1.78
N ASN A 88 -6.23 16.26 -2.30
CA ASN A 88 -7.25 16.95 -1.50
C ASN A 88 -8.41 16.04 -1.09
N MET A 89 -8.61 14.94 -1.81
CA MET A 89 -9.61 13.90 -1.52
C MET A 89 -8.95 12.54 -1.71
N VAL A 90 -9.17 11.62 -0.78
CA VAL A 90 -8.58 10.29 -0.84
C VAL A 90 -9.59 9.21 -0.48
N ARG A 91 -9.54 8.10 -1.20
CA ARG A 91 -10.21 6.85 -0.84
C ARG A 91 -9.17 5.89 -0.25
N GLY A 92 -9.43 5.45 0.95
CA GLY A 92 -8.62 4.47 1.66
C GLY A 92 -9.48 3.32 2.17
N ILE A 93 -8.88 2.50 3.00
CA ILE A 93 -9.56 1.42 3.71
C ILE A 93 -9.35 1.55 5.21
N ALA A 94 -10.35 1.14 5.99
CA ALA A 94 -10.28 1.08 7.44
C ALA A 94 -10.76 -0.27 7.94
N GLY A 95 -10.14 -0.76 9.01
CA GLY A 95 -10.51 -1.98 9.71
C GLY A 95 -9.91 -1.99 11.11
N THR A 96 -10.08 -3.07 11.84
CA THR A 96 -9.46 -3.27 13.15
C THR A 96 -8.80 -4.65 13.21
N ASP A 97 -8.04 -4.88 14.27
CA ASP A 97 -7.46 -6.18 14.61
C ASP A 97 -8.48 -7.22 15.15
N ILE A 98 -9.77 -6.88 15.15
CA ILE A 98 -10.84 -7.85 15.45
C ILE A 98 -10.97 -8.84 14.30
N ASN A 99 -11.06 -8.35 13.09
CA ASN A 99 -11.08 -9.17 11.87
C ASN A 99 -10.40 -8.37 10.74
N GLN A 100 -9.19 -8.77 10.39
CA GLN A 100 -8.37 -8.08 9.39
C GLN A 100 -8.93 -8.18 7.96
N GLU A 101 -9.76 -9.19 7.69
CA GLU A 101 -10.44 -9.35 6.41
C GLU A 101 -11.69 -8.48 6.31
N SER A 102 -12.21 -8.02 7.47
CA SER A 102 -13.42 -7.23 7.54
C SER A 102 -13.11 -5.72 7.59
N ILE A 103 -12.91 -5.16 6.41
CA ILE A 103 -12.55 -3.75 6.18
C ILE A 103 -13.68 -2.96 5.53
N ILE A 104 -13.65 -1.64 5.64
CA ILE A 104 -14.55 -0.73 4.94
C ILE A 104 -13.77 0.19 3.99
N THR A 105 -14.41 0.64 2.93
CA THR A 105 -13.93 1.80 2.17
C THR A 105 -14.22 3.08 2.94
N ILE A 106 -13.26 3.98 2.95
CA ILE A 106 -13.40 5.31 3.52
C ILE A 106 -13.07 6.38 2.48
N LEU A 107 -13.70 7.52 2.65
CA LEU A 107 -13.50 8.71 1.83
C LEU A 107 -13.18 9.87 2.76
N LEU A 108 -12.06 10.53 2.52
CA LEU A 108 -11.57 11.63 3.35
C LEU A 108 -11.27 12.86 2.49
N LYS A 109 -11.45 14.05 3.06
CA LYS A 109 -11.22 15.34 2.39
C LYS A 109 -10.40 16.26 3.27
N THR A 110 -9.46 16.97 2.68
CA THR A 110 -8.67 18.00 3.40
C THR A 110 -9.52 19.22 3.74
N GLY A 111 -9.19 19.88 4.84
CA GLY A 111 -9.88 21.13 5.23
C GLY A 111 -11.26 20.95 5.84
N THR A 112 -11.69 19.70 6.09
CA THR A 112 -12.95 19.38 6.74
C THR A 112 -12.72 18.49 7.95
N GLU A 113 -13.74 18.35 8.82
CA GLU A 113 -13.77 17.36 9.89
C GLU A 113 -14.24 16.02 9.30
N ASN A 114 -13.37 15.00 9.32
CA ASN A 114 -13.71 13.68 8.80
C ASN A 114 -14.08 12.75 9.96
N LYS A 115 -15.35 12.40 10.05
CA LYS A 115 -15.85 11.46 11.06
C LYS A 115 -16.23 10.14 10.41
N ILE A 116 -15.64 9.05 10.88
CA ILE A 116 -15.90 7.68 10.43
C ILE A 116 -16.58 6.92 11.57
N THR A 117 -17.68 6.25 11.27
CA THR A 117 -18.30 5.31 12.20
C THR A 117 -18.56 4.00 11.49
N PHE A 118 -18.25 2.88 12.13
CA PHE A 118 -18.61 1.56 11.64
C PHE A 118 -18.80 0.58 12.78
N GLY A 119 -19.40 -0.58 12.50
CA GLY A 119 -19.71 -1.55 13.53
C GLY A 119 -19.63 -2.97 13.02
N TYR A 120 -19.21 -3.86 13.91
CA TYR A 120 -19.14 -5.30 13.71
C TYR A 120 -20.44 -5.98 14.19
N ASP A 121 -20.83 -7.04 13.50
CA ASP A 121 -21.81 -8.00 14.01
C ASP A 121 -21.17 -8.98 14.97
N GLU A 122 -21.97 -9.95 15.46
CA GLU A 122 -21.53 -10.95 16.41
C GLU A 122 -20.49 -11.95 15.83
N GLU A 123 -20.37 -12.05 14.51
CA GLU A 123 -19.44 -12.89 13.77
C GLU A 123 -18.13 -12.16 13.42
N GLY A 124 -18.01 -10.85 13.79
CA GLY A 124 -16.83 -10.04 13.49
C GLY A 124 -16.80 -9.49 12.06
N THR A 125 -17.95 -9.47 11.38
CA THR A 125 -18.07 -8.86 10.06
C THR A 125 -18.60 -7.44 10.20
N VAL A 126 -18.01 -6.47 9.49
CA VAL A 126 -18.55 -5.10 9.46
C VAL A 126 -19.87 -5.09 8.72
N ASN A 127 -20.92 -4.60 9.36
CA ASN A 127 -22.27 -4.55 8.84
C ASN A 127 -22.88 -3.15 8.77
N LYS A 128 -22.21 -2.14 9.33
CA LYS A 128 -22.60 -0.73 9.30
C LYS A 128 -21.40 0.15 9.05
N ALA A 129 -21.54 1.17 8.20
CA ALA A 129 -20.49 2.14 7.95
C ALA A 129 -21.06 3.51 7.55
N ARG A 130 -20.45 4.59 8.03
CA ARG A 130 -20.78 5.95 7.67
C ARG A 130 -19.55 6.85 7.69
N VAL A 131 -19.46 7.76 6.71
CA VAL A 131 -18.46 8.83 6.63
C VAL A 131 -19.19 10.16 6.49
N SER A 132 -18.82 11.18 7.29
CA SER A 132 -19.60 12.43 7.40
C SER A 132 -19.54 13.33 6.17
N GLU A 133 -18.38 13.41 5.50
CA GLU A 133 -18.07 14.45 4.51
C GLU A 133 -18.50 14.13 3.07
N PHE A 134 -19.01 12.93 2.85
CA PHE A 134 -19.39 12.46 1.52
C PHE A 134 -20.83 11.94 1.50
N PRO A 135 -21.84 12.82 1.65
CA PRO A 135 -23.24 12.39 1.69
C PRO A 135 -23.73 11.75 0.38
N ALA A 136 -22.97 11.91 -0.71
CA ALA A 136 -23.25 11.26 -1.99
C ALA A 136 -22.89 9.77 -2.03
N PHE A 137 -22.18 9.26 -0.99
CA PHE A 137 -21.85 7.85 -0.86
C PHE A 137 -22.75 7.20 0.18
N THR A 138 -23.37 6.11 -0.20
CA THR A 138 -24.27 5.33 0.66
C THR A 138 -23.49 4.39 1.58
N GLU A 139 -24.17 3.82 2.58
CA GLU A 139 -23.61 2.76 3.40
C GLU A 139 -23.16 1.56 2.55
N ASP A 140 -23.97 1.19 1.54
CA ASP A 140 -23.63 0.13 0.59
C ASP A 140 -22.36 0.43 -0.20
N ASP A 141 -22.09 1.70 -0.54
CA ASP A 141 -20.84 2.11 -1.19
C ASP A 141 -19.61 1.84 -0.30
N LEU A 142 -19.74 2.04 1.00
CA LEU A 142 -18.65 1.87 1.96
C LEU A 142 -18.41 0.39 2.30
N LEU A 143 -19.45 -0.41 2.32
CA LEU A 143 -19.39 -1.85 2.63
C LEU A 143 -19.10 -2.72 1.39
N PHE A 144 -19.42 -2.22 0.20
CA PHE A 144 -19.34 -2.99 -1.05
C PHE A 144 -17.93 -3.40 -1.44
N SER A 145 -16.95 -2.53 -1.19
CA SER A 145 -15.55 -2.78 -1.58
C SER A 145 -14.98 -4.04 -0.96
N GLN A 146 -15.46 -4.42 0.22
CA GLN A 146 -15.01 -5.60 0.93
C GLN A 146 -15.60 -6.91 0.35
N ARG A 147 -16.88 -6.93 0.02
CA ARG A 147 -17.60 -8.17 -0.32
C ARG A 147 -17.40 -8.66 -1.74
N LYS A 148 -16.93 -7.80 -2.65
CA LYS A 148 -16.84 -8.11 -4.09
C LYS A 148 -15.53 -7.75 -4.76
N PHE A 149 -14.61 -7.07 -4.08
CA PHE A 149 -13.30 -6.78 -4.64
C PHE A 149 -12.59 -8.09 -5.01
N ASP A 150 -12.61 -9.07 -4.11
CA ASP A 150 -12.03 -10.38 -4.36
C ASP A 150 -12.76 -11.16 -5.45
N ASP A 151 -14.09 -11.07 -5.52
CA ASP A 151 -14.87 -11.72 -6.58
C ASP A 151 -14.65 -11.08 -7.95
N VAL A 152 -14.32 -9.80 -8.00
CA VAL A 152 -14.16 -9.03 -9.22
C VAL A 152 -12.70 -9.01 -9.67
N ILE A 153 -11.75 -8.90 -8.77
CA ILE A 153 -10.31 -9.00 -9.05
C ILE A 153 -9.89 -10.45 -9.25
N ALA A 154 -10.58 -11.40 -8.60
CA ALA A 154 -10.31 -12.80 -8.83
C ALA A 154 -10.48 -13.12 -10.32
N TYR A 155 -9.43 -12.94 -11.04
CA TYR A 155 -9.20 -13.48 -12.36
C TYR A 155 -9.24 -15.00 -12.22
N LYS A 156 -10.47 -15.55 -12.14
CA LYS A 156 -10.70 -16.99 -12.10
C LYS A 156 -10.35 -17.56 -13.46
N SER A 157 -9.08 -17.65 -13.70
CA SER A 157 -8.48 -18.31 -14.84
C SER A 157 -8.88 -19.79 -15.01
N GLY A 158 -9.75 -20.32 -14.16
CA GLY A 158 -9.89 -21.75 -13.91
C GLY A 158 -10.94 -22.51 -14.70
N LYS A 159 -12.04 -21.93 -15.20
CA LYS A 159 -13.15 -22.76 -15.72
C LYS A 159 -13.53 -22.58 -17.19
N GLN A 160 -13.05 -21.55 -17.87
CA GLN A 160 -13.28 -21.32 -19.32
C GLN A 160 -12.09 -20.58 -19.91
N ARG A 161 -10.90 -21.20 -19.90
CA ARG A 161 -9.72 -20.62 -20.51
C ARG A 161 -9.72 -20.89 -22.00
N GLU A 162 -9.69 -19.83 -22.77
CA GLU A 162 -9.30 -19.93 -24.16
C GLU A 162 -7.82 -20.24 -24.28
N VAL A 163 -7.43 -20.94 -25.35
CA VAL A 163 -6.02 -21.05 -25.76
C VAL A 163 -5.56 -19.67 -26.23
N LEU A 164 -4.62 -19.06 -25.52
CA LEU A 164 -4.12 -17.71 -25.77
C LEU A 164 -2.61 -17.66 -26.00
N PHE A 165 -1.88 -18.66 -25.52
CA PHE A 165 -0.41 -18.71 -25.55
C PHE A 165 0.19 -18.70 -26.96
N ASP A 166 -0.55 -19.18 -27.97
CA ASP A 166 -0.16 -19.24 -29.39
C ASP A 166 -0.76 -18.10 -30.25
N LYS A 167 -1.49 -17.19 -29.60
CA LYS A 167 -2.15 -16.06 -30.27
C LYS A 167 -1.35 -14.76 -30.12
N PRO A 168 -1.57 -13.77 -31.00
CA PRO A 168 -1.00 -12.42 -30.84
C PRO A 168 -1.35 -11.80 -29.49
N PHE A 169 -0.44 -10.97 -28.96
CA PHE A 169 -0.67 -10.23 -27.69
C PHE A 169 -2.02 -9.48 -27.66
N SER A 170 -2.43 -8.93 -28.81
CA SER A 170 -3.74 -8.26 -28.93
C SER A 170 -4.93 -9.16 -28.60
N SER A 171 -4.84 -10.46 -28.83
CA SER A 171 -5.89 -11.41 -28.45
C SER A 171 -6.04 -11.52 -26.94
N TYR A 172 -4.93 -11.48 -26.20
CA TYR A 172 -4.95 -11.44 -24.74
C TYR A 172 -5.50 -10.12 -24.20
N VAL A 173 -5.12 -8.98 -24.81
CA VAL A 173 -5.70 -7.67 -24.47
C VAL A 173 -7.21 -7.65 -24.69
N ASN A 174 -7.69 -8.21 -25.80
CA ASN A 174 -9.13 -8.31 -26.07
C ASN A 174 -9.84 -9.21 -25.04
N TYR A 175 -9.23 -10.34 -24.69
CA TYR A 175 -9.74 -11.19 -23.61
C TYR A 175 -9.83 -10.43 -22.28
N ALA A 176 -8.78 -9.69 -21.89
CA ALA A 176 -8.78 -8.88 -20.67
C ALA A 176 -9.88 -7.79 -20.70
N ASN A 177 -10.06 -7.10 -21.84
CA ASN A 177 -11.10 -6.10 -22.01
C ASN A 177 -12.51 -6.71 -21.88
N ASN A 178 -12.74 -7.92 -22.39
CA ASN A 178 -14.00 -8.63 -22.22
C ASN A 178 -14.26 -8.97 -20.74
N VAL A 179 -13.22 -9.44 -20.03
CA VAL A 179 -13.31 -9.67 -18.58
C VAL A 179 -13.67 -8.39 -17.83
N ILE A 180 -13.05 -7.25 -18.18
CA ILE A 180 -13.38 -5.94 -17.59
C ILE A 180 -14.85 -5.58 -17.87
N ALA A 181 -15.32 -5.75 -19.10
CA ALA A 181 -16.71 -5.46 -19.49
C ALA A 181 -17.72 -6.32 -18.70
N ASP A 182 -17.44 -7.62 -18.56
CA ASP A 182 -18.27 -8.54 -17.76
C ASP A 182 -18.33 -8.11 -16.29
N ARG A 183 -17.23 -7.56 -15.75
CA ARG A 183 -17.18 -7.06 -14.37
C ARG A 183 -18.05 -5.82 -14.17
N ARG A 184 -18.12 -4.94 -15.16
CA ARG A 184 -19.04 -3.80 -15.13
C ARG A 184 -20.48 -4.26 -14.88
N PHE A 185 -20.92 -5.33 -15.55
CA PHE A 185 -22.23 -5.92 -15.36
C PHE A 185 -22.48 -6.40 -13.91
N LEU A 186 -21.45 -6.86 -13.20
CA LEU A 186 -21.58 -7.26 -11.80
C LEU A 186 -21.87 -6.09 -10.86
N LEU A 187 -21.44 -4.87 -11.20
CA LEU A 187 -21.73 -3.66 -10.44
C LEU A 187 -23.21 -3.22 -10.54
N ASP A 188 -23.92 -3.73 -11.53
CA ASP A 188 -25.36 -3.47 -11.71
C ASP A 188 -26.25 -4.46 -10.97
N LYS A 189 -25.67 -5.40 -10.21
CA LYS A 189 -26.40 -6.37 -9.37
C LYS A 189 -26.48 -5.91 -7.90
N PRO A 190 -27.52 -6.32 -7.14
CA PRO A 190 -27.59 -6.05 -5.70
C PRO A 190 -26.40 -6.62 -4.92
N PRO A 191 -25.98 -5.94 -3.82
CA PRO A 191 -26.42 -4.64 -3.36
C PRO A 191 -25.99 -3.52 -4.32
N PHE A 192 -26.88 -2.55 -4.56
CA PHE A 192 -26.62 -1.48 -5.52
C PHE A 192 -25.72 -0.41 -4.94
N VAL A 193 -24.60 -0.16 -5.59
CA VAL A 193 -23.75 0.99 -5.29
C VAL A 193 -24.15 2.20 -6.11
N SER A 194 -23.80 3.40 -5.63
CA SER A 194 -24.05 4.65 -6.35
C SER A 194 -23.32 4.67 -7.70
N ASP A 195 -23.83 5.42 -8.68
CA ASP A 195 -23.21 5.55 -10.00
C ASP A 195 -21.77 6.11 -9.89
N ARG A 196 -21.53 7.00 -8.93
CA ARG A 196 -20.18 7.52 -8.65
C ARG A 196 -19.24 6.44 -8.16
N MET A 197 -19.69 5.58 -7.26
CA MET A 197 -18.89 4.44 -6.77
C MET A 197 -18.68 3.41 -7.89
N LYS A 198 -19.69 3.13 -8.73
CA LYS A 198 -19.54 2.25 -9.90
C LYS A 198 -18.42 2.73 -10.83
N ASP A 199 -18.36 4.04 -11.12
CA ASP A 199 -17.32 4.62 -11.98
C ASP A 199 -15.93 4.48 -11.34
N ILE A 200 -15.79 4.74 -10.04
CA ILE A 200 -14.55 4.55 -9.30
C ILE A 200 -14.12 3.07 -9.34
N LEU A 201 -15.01 2.16 -8.99
CA LEU A 201 -14.72 0.73 -8.94
C LEU A 201 -14.39 0.15 -10.31
N PHE A 202 -15.10 0.56 -11.35
CA PHE A 202 -14.82 0.11 -12.72
C PHE A 202 -13.41 0.51 -13.19
N ARG A 203 -12.99 1.75 -12.89
CA ARG A 203 -11.61 2.21 -13.15
C ARG A 203 -10.59 1.41 -12.34
N GLU A 204 -10.90 1.15 -11.08
CA GLU A 204 -10.08 0.34 -10.18
C GLU A 204 -9.83 -1.05 -10.76
N TYR A 205 -10.88 -1.75 -11.19
CA TYR A 205 -10.79 -3.07 -11.79
C TYR A 205 -10.01 -3.07 -13.09
N SER A 206 -10.25 -2.06 -13.93
CA SER A 206 -9.53 -1.92 -15.19
C SER A 206 -8.03 -1.77 -14.96
N LEU A 207 -7.63 -0.92 -14.03
CA LEU A 207 -6.22 -0.77 -13.68
C LEU A 207 -5.65 -2.04 -13.06
N ALA A 208 -6.36 -2.63 -12.07
CA ALA A 208 -5.91 -3.83 -11.40
C ALA A 208 -5.66 -4.97 -12.39
N LEU A 209 -6.61 -5.27 -13.28
CA LEU A 209 -6.45 -6.32 -14.28
C LEU A 209 -5.24 -6.08 -15.20
N ILE A 210 -5.04 -4.82 -15.61
CA ILE A 210 -3.93 -4.48 -16.51
C ILE A 210 -2.59 -4.67 -15.80
N PHE A 211 -2.41 -4.08 -14.61
CA PHE A 211 -1.09 -4.13 -13.97
C PHE A 211 -0.76 -5.48 -13.34
N THR A 212 -1.76 -6.28 -12.93
CA THR A 212 -1.53 -7.61 -12.35
C THR A 212 -1.42 -8.72 -13.39
N HIS A 213 -2.02 -8.56 -14.57
CA HIS A 213 -2.09 -9.61 -15.58
C HIS A 213 -1.54 -9.19 -16.94
N VAL A 214 -2.01 -8.07 -17.54
CA VAL A 214 -1.59 -7.72 -18.90
C VAL A 214 -0.11 -7.32 -18.94
N PHE A 215 0.38 -6.61 -17.92
CA PHE A 215 1.80 -6.28 -17.81
C PHE A 215 2.70 -7.50 -17.56
N TYR A 216 2.13 -8.57 -16.99
CA TYR A 216 2.78 -9.86 -16.76
C TYR A 216 2.43 -10.91 -17.83
N TYR A 217 2.17 -10.46 -19.07
CA TYR A 217 1.75 -11.29 -20.20
C TYR A 217 2.51 -12.61 -20.31
N ARG A 218 3.85 -12.59 -20.21
CA ARG A 218 4.65 -13.81 -20.34
C ARG A 218 4.29 -14.85 -19.27
N SER A 219 4.14 -14.44 -18.01
CA SER A 219 3.74 -15.32 -16.91
C SER A 219 2.33 -15.87 -17.12
N GLU A 220 1.41 -15.03 -17.60
CA GLU A 220 0.04 -15.43 -17.92
C GLU A 220 0.01 -16.47 -19.05
N MET A 221 0.79 -16.27 -20.10
CA MET A 221 0.85 -17.21 -21.22
C MET A 221 1.55 -18.52 -20.86
N VAL A 222 2.57 -18.49 -20.00
CA VAL A 222 3.15 -19.71 -19.41
C VAL A 222 2.10 -20.48 -18.60
N SER A 223 1.30 -19.79 -17.79
CA SER A 223 0.22 -20.40 -17.02
C SER A 223 -0.90 -20.96 -17.93
N ASN A 224 -1.24 -20.23 -18.99
CA ASN A 224 -2.19 -20.67 -19.99
C ASN A 224 -1.70 -21.93 -20.72
N TYR A 225 -0.44 -21.94 -21.15
CA TYR A 225 0.17 -23.12 -21.78
C TYR A 225 0.15 -24.35 -20.85
N LYS A 226 0.62 -24.20 -19.61
CA LYS A 226 0.63 -25.29 -18.62
C LYS A 226 -0.76 -25.89 -18.39
N TYR A 227 -1.79 -25.05 -18.38
CA TYR A 227 -3.16 -25.52 -18.21
C TYR A 227 -3.60 -26.48 -19.34
N PHE A 228 -3.26 -26.17 -20.59
CA PHE A 228 -3.60 -27.01 -21.75
C PHE A 228 -2.63 -28.17 -21.98
N HIS A 229 -1.45 -28.18 -21.37
CA HIS A 229 -0.40 -29.19 -21.55
C HIS A 229 -0.03 -29.91 -20.24
N ALA A 230 -1.01 -30.15 -19.38
CA ALA A 230 -0.85 -30.95 -18.16
C ALA A 230 0.36 -30.53 -17.27
N GLY A 231 0.62 -29.23 -17.17
CA GLY A 231 1.68 -28.69 -16.32
C GLY A 231 3.07 -28.59 -16.98
N VAL A 232 3.21 -29.04 -18.21
CA VAL A 232 4.48 -28.95 -18.97
C VAL A 232 4.84 -27.47 -19.23
N LEU A 233 6.12 -27.13 -19.12
CA LEU A 233 6.62 -25.78 -19.47
C LEU A 233 6.72 -25.64 -20.99
N PRO A 234 6.36 -24.46 -21.56
CA PRO A 234 6.55 -24.20 -22.97
C PRO A 234 8.03 -24.04 -23.32
N ASP A 235 8.40 -24.40 -24.56
CA ASP A 235 9.62 -23.87 -25.14
C ASP A 235 9.51 -22.33 -25.25
N SER A 236 10.59 -21.63 -24.99
CA SER A 236 10.62 -20.15 -24.97
C SER A 236 10.16 -19.51 -26.29
N ALA A 237 10.26 -20.22 -27.42
CA ALA A 237 9.85 -19.76 -28.74
C ALA A 237 8.32 -19.77 -28.97
N VAL A 238 7.55 -20.49 -28.14
CA VAL A 238 6.10 -20.64 -28.32
C VAL A 238 5.33 -19.39 -27.92
N ILE A 239 5.84 -18.63 -26.95
CA ILE A 239 5.16 -17.46 -26.40
C ILE A 239 5.72 -16.19 -27.04
N GLN A 240 4.83 -15.39 -27.62
CA GLN A 240 5.19 -14.09 -28.20
C GLN A 240 5.79 -13.17 -27.12
N THR A 241 6.81 -12.41 -27.49
CA THR A 241 7.33 -11.30 -26.68
C THR A 241 6.70 -9.99 -27.16
N PRO A 242 5.87 -9.32 -26.34
CA PRO A 242 5.27 -8.06 -26.74
C PRO A 242 6.32 -6.96 -26.89
N VAL A 243 6.05 -6.01 -27.80
CA VAL A 243 6.84 -4.80 -27.98
C VAL A 243 6.09 -3.59 -27.44
N ARG A 244 6.79 -2.47 -27.22
CA ARG A 244 6.18 -1.27 -26.62
C ARG A 244 4.90 -0.82 -27.35
N GLN A 245 4.86 -0.88 -28.67
CA GLN A 245 3.71 -0.47 -29.48
C GLN A 245 2.43 -1.29 -29.18
N ASP A 246 2.59 -2.51 -28.75
CA ASP A 246 1.46 -3.38 -28.38
C ASP A 246 0.66 -2.82 -27.21
N TYR A 247 1.26 -1.95 -26.41
CA TYR A 247 0.61 -1.27 -25.26
C TYR A 247 -0.22 -0.04 -25.68
N ALA A 248 -0.43 0.21 -26.98
CA ALA A 248 -1.24 1.34 -27.46
C ALA A 248 -2.72 1.27 -27.02
N PHE A 249 -3.19 0.13 -26.50
CA PHE A 249 -4.51 0.00 -25.87
C PHE A 249 -4.66 0.87 -24.61
N LEU A 250 -3.55 1.27 -23.94
CA LEU A 250 -3.58 2.12 -22.75
C LEU A 250 -4.27 3.47 -22.99
N LYS A 251 -4.33 3.96 -24.24
CA LYS A 251 -5.09 5.17 -24.59
C LYS A 251 -6.59 5.09 -24.30
N THR A 252 -7.14 3.87 -24.19
CA THR A 252 -8.56 3.65 -23.87
C THR A 252 -8.90 3.93 -22.40
N LEU A 253 -7.90 4.02 -21.53
CA LEU A 253 -8.09 4.22 -20.09
C LEU A 253 -8.41 5.67 -19.71
N ASP A 254 -8.15 6.65 -20.58
CA ASP A 254 -8.24 8.09 -20.28
C ASP A 254 -7.58 8.49 -18.95
N LEU A 255 -6.30 8.14 -18.77
CA LEU A 255 -5.52 8.35 -17.54
C LEU A 255 -5.39 9.83 -17.11
N ARG A 256 -5.92 10.79 -17.89
CA ARG A 256 -6.05 12.20 -17.50
C ARG A 256 -7.22 12.47 -16.58
N ASN A 257 -8.17 11.53 -16.48
CA ASN A 257 -9.35 11.71 -15.65
C ASN A 257 -8.96 11.86 -14.17
N PRO A 258 -9.31 12.96 -13.49
CA PRO A 258 -8.90 13.21 -12.12
C PRO A 258 -9.47 12.19 -11.12
N LEU A 259 -10.54 11.47 -11.45
CA LEU A 259 -11.10 10.43 -10.59
C LEU A 259 -10.12 9.30 -10.30
N TYR A 260 -9.10 9.09 -11.15
CA TYR A 260 -8.02 8.15 -10.84
C TYR A 260 -7.27 8.47 -9.54
N LEU A 261 -7.23 9.73 -9.10
CA LEU A 261 -6.64 10.11 -7.82
C LEU A 261 -7.38 9.52 -6.60
N MET A 262 -8.61 9.03 -6.79
CA MET A 262 -9.39 8.34 -5.77
C MET A 262 -9.30 6.80 -5.91
N ASN A 263 -8.61 6.28 -6.91
CA ASN A 263 -8.47 4.84 -7.08
C ASN A 263 -7.36 4.29 -6.19
N TYR A 264 -7.69 3.27 -5.42
CA TYR A 264 -6.75 2.62 -4.50
C TYR A 264 -5.60 1.94 -5.26
N THR A 265 -5.86 1.38 -6.43
CA THR A 265 -4.87 0.68 -7.26
C THR A 265 -4.02 1.61 -8.15
N TYR A 266 -4.36 2.89 -8.27
CA TYR A 266 -3.66 3.80 -9.18
C TYR A 266 -2.16 4.01 -8.86
N PRO A 267 -1.73 4.12 -7.59
CA PRO A 267 -0.31 4.16 -7.26
C PRO A 267 0.44 2.91 -7.75
N ALA A 268 -0.12 1.73 -7.54
CA ALA A 268 0.49 0.47 -7.98
C ALA A 268 0.60 0.40 -9.50
N PHE A 269 -0.45 0.82 -10.23
CA PHE A 269 -0.42 0.89 -11.69
C PHE A 269 0.67 1.84 -12.21
N ALA A 270 0.80 3.03 -11.63
CA ALA A 270 1.81 4.01 -12.05
C ALA A 270 3.23 3.49 -11.80
N ARG A 271 3.46 2.82 -10.69
CA ARG A 271 4.74 2.17 -10.36
C ARG A 271 5.07 1.03 -11.30
N GLU A 272 4.08 0.18 -11.59
CA GLU A 272 4.26 -0.93 -12.51
C GLU A 272 4.59 -0.46 -13.94
N MET A 273 3.99 0.64 -14.39
CA MET A 273 4.39 1.26 -15.66
C MET A 273 5.86 1.68 -15.69
N LEU A 274 6.38 2.21 -14.58
CA LEU A 274 7.79 2.61 -14.47
C LEU A 274 8.76 1.42 -14.47
N GLN A 275 8.32 0.27 -13.98
CA GLN A 275 9.13 -0.94 -13.83
C GLN A 275 8.93 -1.95 -14.97
N ASN A 276 7.94 -1.73 -15.84
CA ASN A 276 7.62 -2.65 -16.92
C ASN A 276 8.77 -2.72 -17.95
N GLU A 277 9.36 -3.91 -18.12
CA GLU A 277 10.50 -4.15 -19.00
C GLU A 277 10.19 -3.82 -20.45
N THR A 278 8.96 -4.06 -20.92
CA THR A 278 8.56 -3.79 -22.30
C THR A 278 8.38 -2.29 -22.56
N LEU A 279 7.82 -1.55 -21.60
CA LEU A 279 7.74 -0.08 -21.69
C LEU A 279 9.13 0.54 -21.59
N ASN A 280 10.02 -0.05 -20.82
CA ASN A 280 11.43 0.33 -20.66
C ASN A 280 11.60 1.84 -20.48
N LEU A 281 10.95 2.40 -19.47
CA LEU A 281 11.07 3.81 -19.11
C LEU A 281 12.41 4.06 -18.41
N PRO A 282 13.07 5.20 -18.68
CA PRO A 282 14.35 5.49 -18.04
C PRO A 282 14.16 5.75 -16.53
N PRO A 283 15.11 5.34 -15.65
CA PRO A 283 15.12 5.74 -14.24
C PRO A 283 15.32 7.26 -14.13
N VAL A 284 14.73 7.88 -13.10
CA VAL A 284 14.85 9.34 -12.93
C VAL A 284 16.29 9.79 -12.63
N GLY A 285 17.03 9.02 -11.83
CA GLY A 285 18.43 9.30 -11.47
C GLY A 285 18.64 10.76 -11.03
N GLU A 286 19.74 11.36 -11.48
CA GLU A 286 20.06 12.78 -11.23
C GLU A 286 19.69 13.70 -12.41
N MET A 287 18.96 13.18 -13.39
CA MET A 287 18.50 13.97 -14.54
C MET A 287 17.55 15.08 -14.09
N PRO A 288 17.61 16.29 -14.69
CA PRO A 288 16.59 17.31 -14.45
C PRO A 288 15.19 16.77 -14.75
N VAL A 289 14.24 17.03 -13.84
CA VAL A 289 12.86 16.48 -13.94
C VAL A 289 12.21 16.79 -15.29
N ARG A 290 12.44 17.99 -15.84
CA ARG A 290 11.95 18.38 -17.17
C ARG A 290 12.47 17.45 -18.26
N ASP A 291 13.77 17.15 -18.25
CA ASP A 291 14.44 16.38 -19.30
C ASP A 291 14.05 14.90 -19.22
N TRP A 292 13.92 14.39 -17.99
CA TRP A 292 13.38 13.06 -17.74
C TRP A 292 11.93 12.94 -18.25
N LEU A 293 11.07 13.91 -17.92
CA LEU A 293 9.69 13.94 -18.39
C LEU A 293 9.61 14.05 -19.93
N ALA A 294 10.51 14.81 -20.57
CA ALA A 294 10.55 14.89 -22.03
C ALA A 294 10.81 13.52 -22.67
N GLN A 295 11.74 12.73 -22.10
CA GLN A 295 12.01 11.35 -22.55
C GLN A 295 10.81 10.45 -22.31
N VAL A 296 10.24 10.44 -21.11
CA VAL A 296 9.07 9.60 -20.76
C VAL A 296 7.87 9.94 -21.66
N LYS A 297 7.59 11.21 -21.87
CA LYS A 297 6.51 11.68 -22.75
C LYS A 297 6.71 11.22 -24.19
N SER A 298 7.94 11.27 -24.71
CA SER A 298 8.23 10.79 -26.08
C SER A 298 7.94 9.30 -26.25
N LEU A 299 8.15 8.50 -25.20
CA LEU A 299 7.91 7.05 -25.19
C LEU A 299 6.44 6.71 -24.99
N LEU A 300 5.74 7.45 -24.12
CA LEU A 300 4.37 7.12 -23.71
C LEU A 300 3.29 7.81 -24.58
N ARG A 301 3.56 8.95 -25.18
CA ARG A 301 2.58 9.67 -26.03
C ARG A 301 1.94 8.80 -27.12
N PRO A 302 2.68 7.96 -27.86
CA PRO A 302 2.07 7.06 -28.84
C PRO A 302 1.11 6.03 -28.24
N LEU A 303 1.32 5.67 -26.96
CA LEU A 303 0.55 4.64 -26.25
C LEU A 303 -0.65 5.23 -25.51
N LEU A 304 -0.54 6.46 -25.02
CA LEU A 304 -1.55 7.11 -24.17
C LEU A 304 -2.42 8.12 -24.96
N GLY A 305 -1.91 8.66 -26.07
CA GLY A 305 -2.59 9.67 -26.88
C GLY A 305 -2.50 11.09 -26.31
N PHE A 306 -1.72 11.32 -25.25
CA PHE A 306 -1.49 12.64 -24.65
C PHE A 306 -0.08 12.74 -24.07
N ASP A 307 0.41 13.98 -23.84
CA ASP A 307 1.73 14.27 -23.28
C ASP A 307 1.70 15.40 -22.23
N GLU A 308 0.51 15.75 -21.75
CA GLU A 308 0.30 16.78 -20.72
C GLU A 308 -0.64 16.28 -19.60
N GLY A 309 -0.62 16.99 -18.47
CA GLY A 309 -1.51 16.76 -17.34
C GLY A 309 -0.86 16.06 -16.16
N GLN A 310 -1.61 15.99 -15.07
CA GLN A 310 -1.14 15.50 -13.75
C GLN A 310 -0.64 14.03 -13.76
N PHE A 311 -1.02 13.23 -14.76
CA PHE A 311 -0.53 11.85 -14.89
C PHE A 311 1.00 11.80 -14.97
N TYR A 312 1.62 12.71 -15.71
CA TYR A 312 3.07 12.77 -15.82
C TYR A 312 3.75 13.27 -14.55
N ASP A 313 3.12 14.17 -13.80
CA ASP A 313 3.60 14.56 -12.47
C ASP A 313 3.54 13.38 -11.49
N ILE A 314 2.46 12.57 -11.55
CA ILE A 314 2.32 11.35 -10.77
C ILE A 314 3.42 10.34 -11.13
N LEU A 315 3.71 10.13 -12.40
CA LEU A 315 4.82 9.26 -12.81
C LEU A 315 6.16 9.75 -12.27
N ALA A 316 6.43 11.07 -12.33
CA ALA A 316 7.67 11.62 -11.78
C ALA A 316 7.75 11.45 -10.26
N GLY A 317 6.66 11.72 -9.54
CA GLY A 317 6.59 11.50 -8.10
C GLY A 317 6.78 10.04 -7.71
N ASN A 318 6.16 9.12 -8.45
CA ASN A 318 6.32 7.67 -8.26
C ASN A 318 7.75 7.20 -8.59
N ALA A 319 8.43 7.79 -9.58
CA ALA A 319 9.82 7.46 -9.88
C ALA A 319 10.76 7.78 -8.70
N PHE A 320 10.56 8.91 -8.01
CA PHE A 320 11.25 9.20 -6.75
C PHE A 320 10.77 8.29 -5.62
N GLY A 321 9.47 7.97 -5.58
CA GLY A 321 8.88 7.03 -4.61
C GLY A 321 9.51 5.65 -4.66
N LEU A 322 9.84 5.12 -5.84
CA LEU A 322 10.57 3.86 -6.01
C LEU A 322 11.94 3.91 -5.35
N GLN A 323 12.68 5.03 -5.48
CA GLN A 323 13.98 5.21 -4.80
C GLN A 323 13.80 5.22 -3.28
N PHE A 324 12.75 5.86 -2.77
CA PHE A 324 12.49 5.94 -1.32
C PHE A 324 12.13 4.60 -0.71
N GLU A 325 11.32 3.79 -1.40
CA GLU A 325 10.81 2.53 -0.84
C GLU A 325 11.69 1.33 -1.16
N GLN A 326 12.07 1.16 -2.42
CA GLN A 326 12.82 -0.02 -2.84
C GLN A 326 14.31 0.08 -2.55
N GLU A 327 14.88 1.29 -2.72
CA GLU A 327 16.29 1.52 -2.46
C GLU A 327 16.55 2.02 -1.03
N VAL A 328 15.50 2.45 -0.31
CA VAL A 328 15.57 3.12 1.01
C VAL A 328 16.65 4.21 1.00
N LYS A 329 16.72 4.93 -0.10
CA LYS A 329 17.79 5.86 -0.41
C LYS A 329 17.28 7.29 -0.40
N PRO A 330 17.86 8.18 0.42
CA PRO A 330 17.56 9.62 0.37
C PRO A 330 17.86 10.20 -1.02
N LEU A 331 17.23 11.33 -1.33
CA LEU A 331 17.60 12.12 -2.50
C LEU A 331 19.05 12.59 -2.40
N THR A 332 19.73 12.63 -3.53
CA THR A 332 21.02 13.35 -3.62
C THR A 332 20.77 14.85 -3.62
N SER A 333 21.80 15.64 -3.31
CA SER A 333 21.71 17.11 -3.39
C SER A 333 21.31 17.61 -4.79
N VAL A 334 21.76 16.91 -5.85
CA VAL A 334 21.40 17.20 -7.24
C VAL A 334 19.90 16.94 -7.48
N GLN A 335 19.38 15.81 -6.99
CA GLN A 335 17.95 15.49 -7.11
C GLN A 335 17.08 16.50 -6.36
N GLU A 336 17.48 16.91 -5.12
CA GLU A 336 16.75 17.92 -4.38
C GLU A 336 16.71 19.28 -5.12
N GLU A 337 17.84 19.69 -5.69
CA GLU A 337 17.90 20.92 -6.48
C GLU A 337 17.01 20.84 -7.73
N ASN A 338 17.05 19.73 -8.45
CA ASN A 338 16.21 19.48 -9.62
C ASN A 338 14.71 19.53 -9.27
N ILE A 339 14.31 18.94 -8.14
CA ILE A 339 12.94 18.99 -7.61
C ILE A 339 12.54 20.42 -7.26
N LYS A 340 13.39 21.16 -6.51
CA LYS A 340 13.13 22.55 -6.12
C LYS A 340 13.01 23.48 -7.35
N LYS A 341 13.82 23.24 -8.37
CA LYS A 341 13.81 24.01 -9.62
C LYS A 341 12.54 23.75 -10.45
N TYR A 342 12.15 22.50 -10.60
CA TYR A 342 11.01 22.11 -11.43
C TYR A 342 9.66 22.40 -10.76
N TYR A 343 9.49 21.97 -9.53
CA TYR A 343 8.21 22.09 -8.80
C TYR A 343 8.04 23.37 -7.99
N LYS A 344 9.01 24.23 -7.92
CA LYS A 344 9.10 25.58 -7.32
C LYS A 344 7.91 25.99 -6.42
N GLY A 345 7.97 25.59 -5.14
CA GLY A 345 6.97 25.97 -4.13
C GLY A 345 5.63 25.24 -4.21
N SER A 346 5.46 24.34 -5.17
CA SER A 346 4.23 23.55 -5.33
C SER A 346 4.06 22.50 -4.22
N ASP A 347 2.87 21.92 -4.15
CA ASP A 347 2.59 20.81 -3.24
C ASP A 347 3.41 19.57 -3.56
N MET A 348 3.71 19.31 -4.84
CA MET A 348 4.59 18.22 -5.26
C MET A 348 5.99 18.33 -4.66
N GLN A 349 6.58 19.56 -4.67
CA GLN A 349 7.86 19.78 -3.98
C GLN A 349 7.77 19.47 -2.49
N LYS A 350 6.72 19.97 -1.82
CA LYS A 350 6.53 19.76 -0.37
C LYS A 350 6.41 18.25 -0.04
N ILE A 351 5.67 17.49 -0.85
CA ILE A 351 5.49 16.04 -0.66
C ILE A 351 6.83 15.33 -0.78
N LEU A 352 7.58 15.54 -1.86
CA LEU A 352 8.85 14.85 -2.11
C LEU A 352 9.90 15.20 -1.03
N LEU A 353 10.04 16.46 -0.65
CA LEU A 353 11.01 16.87 0.36
C LEU A 353 10.63 16.38 1.76
N ARG A 354 9.33 16.38 2.11
CA ARG A 354 8.86 15.76 3.37
C ARG A 354 9.19 14.27 3.40
N ARG A 355 8.91 13.55 2.30
CA ARG A 355 9.22 12.13 2.22
C ARG A 355 10.73 11.87 2.29
N ASN A 356 11.53 12.67 1.61
CA ASN A 356 12.99 12.60 1.71
C ASN A 356 13.48 12.76 3.15
N GLN A 357 12.93 13.72 3.90
CA GLN A 357 13.30 13.92 5.29
C GLN A 357 12.98 12.67 6.15
N GLU A 358 11.82 12.05 5.96
CA GLU A 358 11.47 10.79 6.63
C GLU A 358 12.52 9.68 6.35
N ILE A 359 12.98 9.57 5.09
CA ILE A 359 14.01 8.58 4.71
C ILE A 359 15.39 8.94 5.30
N VAL A 360 15.76 10.24 5.31
CA VAL A 360 17.01 10.69 5.94
C VAL A 360 17.01 10.38 7.44
N GLU A 361 15.90 10.63 8.12
CA GLU A 361 15.75 10.31 9.54
C GLU A 361 15.86 8.81 9.80
N ARG A 362 15.20 7.99 8.97
CA ARG A 362 15.37 6.52 9.00
C ARG A 362 16.85 6.10 8.82
N ALA A 363 17.52 6.69 7.84
CA ALA A 363 18.93 6.38 7.58
C ALA A 363 19.87 6.80 8.72
N ARG A 364 19.51 7.81 9.52
CA ARG A 364 20.26 8.22 10.71
C ARG A 364 20.09 7.26 11.89
N LEU A 365 18.99 6.54 11.94
CA LEU A 365 18.70 5.56 12.99
C LEU A 365 19.36 4.20 12.68
N LYS A 366 20.64 4.21 12.28
CA LYS A 366 21.39 3.00 11.96
C LYS A 366 21.66 2.22 13.25
N ASP A 367 20.85 1.21 13.51
CA ASP A 367 21.23 0.14 14.39
C ASP A 367 22.31 -0.70 13.71
N ALA A 368 23.26 -1.23 14.49
CA ALA A 368 24.31 -2.08 13.94
C ALA A 368 23.69 -3.31 13.24
N VAL A 369 23.99 -3.47 11.97
CA VAL A 369 23.56 -4.65 11.18
C VAL A 369 24.61 -5.74 11.31
N VAL A 370 24.20 -6.93 11.72
CA VAL A 370 25.07 -8.10 11.78
C VAL A 370 24.52 -9.18 10.85
N VAL A 371 25.07 -9.29 9.64
CA VAL A 371 24.72 -10.38 8.73
C VAL A 371 25.43 -11.65 9.18
N ARG A 372 24.64 -12.68 9.48
CA ARG A 372 25.13 -13.98 9.90
C ARG A 372 25.07 -15.02 8.78
N PRO A 373 26.10 -15.84 8.62
CA PRO A 373 26.01 -16.98 7.74
C PRO A 373 24.99 -17.99 8.30
N THR A 374 24.15 -18.52 7.42
CA THR A 374 23.24 -19.61 7.76
C THR A 374 24.05 -20.84 8.20
N PRO A 375 23.74 -21.50 9.33
CA PRO A 375 24.41 -22.73 9.74
C PRO A 375 24.27 -23.82 8.67
N ALA A 376 25.39 -24.51 8.38
CA ALA A 376 25.42 -25.65 7.45
C ALA A 376 24.94 -26.93 8.16
N VAL A 377 23.64 -27.04 8.39
CA VAL A 377 22.98 -28.18 9.05
C VAL A 377 21.76 -28.61 8.25
N SER A 378 21.13 -29.75 8.64
CA SER A 378 19.86 -30.13 8.03
C SER A 378 18.75 -29.09 8.30
N PRO A 379 17.76 -28.94 7.42
CA PRO A 379 16.65 -27.99 7.62
C PRO A 379 15.93 -28.16 8.97
N ASP A 380 15.73 -29.41 9.44
CA ASP A 380 15.12 -29.71 10.75
C ASP A 380 15.91 -29.14 11.93
N SER A 381 17.22 -29.02 11.79
CA SER A 381 18.10 -28.51 12.86
C SER A 381 18.41 -27.03 12.74
N LEU A 382 17.96 -26.37 11.67
CA LEU A 382 18.38 -25.02 11.32
C LEU A 382 17.99 -23.99 12.37
N MET A 383 16.72 -23.96 12.77
CA MET A 383 16.25 -23.02 13.81
C MET A 383 16.98 -23.25 15.14
N SER A 384 17.13 -24.50 15.56
CA SER A 384 17.88 -24.85 16.78
C SER A 384 19.35 -24.39 16.71
N ALA A 385 19.98 -24.53 15.55
CA ALA A 385 21.35 -24.08 15.33
C ALA A 385 21.51 -22.56 15.37
N ILE A 386 20.52 -21.82 14.77
CA ILE A 386 20.47 -20.36 14.84
C ILE A 386 20.30 -19.91 16.30
N ILE A 387 19.31 -20.42 17.01
CA ILE A 387 18.95 -20.01 18.37
C ILE A 387 20.07 -20.37 19.36
N SER A 388 20.78 -21.48 19.17
CA SER A 388 21.88 -21.90 20.07
C SER A 388 23.00 -20.86 20.21
N ARG A 389 23.14 -19.95 19.24
CA ARG A 389 24.14 -18.85 19.29
C ARG A 389 23.79 -17.78 20.33
N TYR A 390 22.57 -17.74 20.80
CA TYR A 390 22.07 -16.71 21.68
C TYR A 390 21.65 -17.25 23.07
N LYS A 391 22.27 -18.34 23.51
CA LYS A 391 22.02 -18.92 24.85
C LYS A 391 22.13 -17.87 25.95
N GLY A 392 21.19 -17.89 26.91
CA GLY A 392 21.10 -16.93 27.98
C GLY A 392 20.33 -15.65 27.64
N LYS A 393 19.85 -15.52 26.38
CA LYS A 393 19.02 -14.41 25.94
C LYS A 393 17.64 -14.87 25.48
N THR A 394 16.64 -14.03 25.65
CA THR A 394 15.33 -14.18 24.99
C THR A 394 15.50 -13.78 23.54
N VAL A 395 15.10 -14.62 22.60
CA VAL A 395 15.30 -14.41 21.17
C VAL A 395 13.95 -14.16 20.48
N VAL A 396 13.83 -13.02 19.84
CA VAL A 396 12.68 -12.67 19.00
C VAL A 396 13.11 -12.84 17.55
N VAL A 397 12.48 -13.77 16.85
CA VAL A 397 12.73 -14.03 15.43
C VAL A 397 11.58 -13.45 14.63
N ASP A 398 11.89 -12.59 13.67
CA ASP A 398 10.95 -11.95 12.73
C ASP A 398 11.18 -12.52 11.33
N PHE A 399 10.17 -13.16 10.77
CA PHE A 399 10.17 -13.64 9.39
C PHE A 399 9.55 -12.60 8.46
N TRP A 400 10.35 -12.07 7.55
CA TRP A 400 9.97 -10.93 6.72
C TRP A 400 10.44 -11.03 5.27
N ALA A 401 9.92 -10.14 4.41
CA ALA A 401 10.38 -9.98 3.02
C ALA A 401 10.35 -8.51 2.59
N THR A 402 11.17 -8.15 1.59
CA THR A 402 11.26 -6.77 1.08
C THR A 402 9.98 -6.27 0.42
N TRP A 403 9.15 -7.15 -0.09
CA TRP A 403 7.85 -6.87 -0.69
C TRP A 403 6.69 -6.88 0.33
N CYS A 404 6.93 -7.33 1.55
CA CYS A 404 5.91 -7.46 2.59
C CYS A 404 5.67 -6.12 3.30
N ALA A 405 4.72 -5.33 2.85
CA ALA A 405 4.40 -4.04 3.43
C ALA A 405 4.08 -4.12 4.94
N PRO A 406 3.23 -5.03 5.44
CA PRO A 406 2.97 -5.15 6.88
C PRO A 406 4.23 -5.55 7.69
N CYS A 407 5.17 -6.31 7.09
CA CYS A 407 6.44 -6.60 7.76
C CYS A 407 7.28 -5.33 7.94
N LEU A 408 7.42 -4.52 6.88
CA LEU A 408 8.20 -3.29 6.93
C LEU A 408 7.63 -2.28 7.93
N GLU A 409 6.30 -2.21 8.03
CA GLU A 409 5.61 -1.38 9.02
C GLU A 409 5.86 -1.86 10.45
N ALA A 410 5.74 -3.16 10.71
CA ALA A 410 6.01 -3.76 12.02
C ALA A 410 7.47 -3.53 12.46
N ILE A 411 8.42 -3.68 11.54
CA ILE A 411 9.83 -3.39 11.77
C ILE A 411 10.04 -1.92 12.14
N GLU A 412 9.39 -1.00 11.47
CA GLU A 412 9.47 0.42 11.78
C GLU A 412 8.86 0.75 13.14
N GLU A 413 7.67 0.23 13.42
CA GLU A 413 6.98 0.42 14.69
C GLU A 413 7.78 -0.13 15.87
N SER A 414 8.40 -1.31 15.71
CA SER A 414 9.19 -1.97 16.76
C SER A 414 10.51 -1.28 17.11
N ARG A 415 10.91 -0.19 16.42
CA ARG A 415 12.18 0.50 16.69
C ARG A 415 12.27 1.07 18.11
N SER A 416 11.21 1.68 18.62
CA SER A 416 11.16 2.17 20.01
C SER A 416 11.28 1.02 21.00
N LEU A 417 10.55 -0.06 20.77
CA LEU A 417 10.61 -1.28 21.57
C LEU A 417 12.02 -1.88 21.60
N LYS A 418 12.69 -1.98 20.46
CA LYS A 418 14.08 -2.46 20.40
C LYS A 418 15.03 -1.61 21.24
N LYS A 419 14.89 -0.29 21.20
CA LYS A 419 15.68 0.62 22.03
C LYS A 419 15.41 0.43 23.52
N GLU A 420 14.16 0.27 23.91
CA GLU A 420 13.77 0.03 25.29
C GLU A 420 14.25 -1.32 25.82
N LEU A 421 14.33 -2.33 24.96
CA LEU A 421 14.81 -3.67 25.31
C LEU A 421 16.34 -3.83 25.15
N ALA A 422 17.03 -2.84 24.63
CA ALA A 422 18.47 -2.87 24.53
C ALA A 422 19.14 -3.09 25.90
N GLY A 423 20.03 -4.05 25.98
CA GLY A 423 20.73 -4.41 27.23
C GLY A 423 19.89 -5.23 28.24
N LYS A 424 18.68 -5.64 27.90
CA LYS A 424 17.79 -6.45 28.75
C LYS A 424 17.81 -7.96 28.44
N ASP A 425 18.91 -8.50 27.95
CA ASP A 425 19.04 -9.91 27.54
C ASP A 425 18.01 -10.35 26.49
N VAL A 426 17.66 -9.44 25.60
CA VAL A 426 16.79 -9.68 24.44
C VAL A 426 17.58 -9.47 23.15
N VAL A 427 17.38 -10.34 22.18
CA VAL A 427 18.00 -10.25 20.85
C VAL A 427 16.91 -10.34 19.77
N PHE A 428 16.97 -9.46 18.78
CA PHE A 428 16.11 -9.51 17.62
C PHE A 428 16.87 -10.11 16.42
N ILE A 429 16.29 -11.13 15.82
CA ILE A 429 16.78 -11.82 14.63
C ILE A 429 15.76 -11.63 13.52
N TYR A 430 16.24 -11.29 12.34
CA TYR A 430 15.44 -11.11 11.14
C TYR A 430 15.82 -12.16 10.10
N ILE A 431 14.82 -12.90 9.64
CA ILE A 431 15.03 -13.98 8.66
C ILE A 431 14.27 -13.64 7.37
N SER A 432 14.97 -13.71 6.24
CA SER A 432 14.42 -13.50 4.90
C SER A 432 14.92 -14.58 3.93
N ASN A 433 14.42 -14.54 2.69
CA ASN A 433 14.66 -15.56 1.68
C ASN A 433 14.74 -14.97 0.25
N PRO A 434 15.02 -15.77 -0.81
CA PRO A 434 15.15 -15.29 -2.19
C PRO A 434 13.89 -14.68 -2.84
N SER A 435 12.71 -14.71 -2.21
CA SER A 435 11.58 -13.88 -2.65
C SER A 435 11.86 -12.39 -2.46
N SER A 436 12.81 -12.07 -1.56
CA SER A 436 13.44 -10.75 -1.43
C SER A 436 14.72 -10.74 -2.26
N PRO A 437 14.79 -10.05 -3.41
CA PRO A 437 16.02 -10.00 -4.19
C PRO A 437 17.21 -9.57 -3.34
N LYS A 438 18.34 -10.29 -3.44
CA LYS A 438 19.49 -10.14 -2.53
C LYS A 438 19.95 -8.69 -2.38
N LYS A 439 20.05 -7.97 -3.50
CA LYS A 439 20.45 -6.55 -3.51
C LYS A 439 19.47 -5.67 -2.73
N GLN A 440 18.16 -5.89 -2.89
CA GLN A 440 17.13 -5.14 -2.16
C GLN A 440 17.18 -5.49 -0.67
N TRP A 441 17.31 -6.77 -0.32
CA TRP A 441 17.48 -7.20 1.06
C TRP A 441 18.67 -6.52 1.72
N GLU A 442 19.86 -6.51 1.08
CA GLU A 442 21.07 -5.85 1.58
C GLU A 442 20.89 -4.34 1.83
N GLN A 443 20.05 -3.68 1.03
CA GLN A 443 19.69 -2.27 1.22
C GLN A 443 18.74 -2.09 2.41
N HIS A 444 17.70 -2.89 2.51
CA HIS A 444 16.70 -2.78 3.57
C HIS A 444 17.28 -3.05 4.96
N ILE A 445 18.14 -4.06 5.12
CA ILE A 445 18.72 -4.43 6.42
C ILE A 445 19.53 -3.28 7.04
N GLN A 446 20.10 -2.37 6.24
CA GLN A 446 20.82 -1.19 6.74
C GLN A 446 19.91 -0.26 7.56
N GLY A 447 18.63 -0.27 7.30
CA GLY A 447 17.62 0.48 8.05
C GLY A 447 16.94 -0.33 9.17
N ILE A 448 17.12 -1.65 9.23
CA ILE A 448 16.48 -2.55 10.20
C ILE A 448 17.39 -2.78 11.41
N GLY A 449 18.70 -2.94 11.18
CA GLY A 449 19.65 -3.33 12.22
C GLY A 449 19.50 -4.78 12.68
N GLY A 450 20.10 -5.13 13.82
CA GLY A 450 20.00 -6.44 14.44
C GLY A 450 20.70 -7.57 13.69
N GLU A 451 20.40 -8.80 14.08
CA GLU A 451 20.96 -10.02 13.51
C GLU A 451 20.17 -10.47 12.29
N GLN A 452 20.83 -10.56 11.12
CA GLN A 452 20.17 -10.81 9.83
C GLN A 452 20.58 -12.17 9.26
N TYR A 453 19.62 -12.98 8.86
CA TYR A 453 19.81 -14.25 8.16
C TYR A 453 19.09 -14.22 6.82
N TYR A 454 19.72 -14.80 5.81
CA TYR A 454 19.13 -14.93 4.48
C TYR A 454 19.19 -16.39 4.05
N LEU A 455 18.07 -17.07 4.19
CA LEU A 455 17.92 -18.49 3.93
C LEU A 455 17.86 -18.80 2.43
N THR A 456 18.10 -20.03 2.07
CA THR A 456 17.72 -20.57 0.77
C THR A 456 16.20 -20.77 0.71
N ARG A 457 15.65 -20.94 -0.51
CA ARG A 457 14.23 -21.22 -0.68
C ARG A 457 13.79 -22.49 0.07
N GLY A 458 14.55 -23.58 -0.05
CA GLY A 458 14.21 -24.85 0.59
C GLY A 458 14.25 -24.77 2.13
N GLU A 459 15.21 -24.08 2.71
CA GLU A 459 15.28 -23.85 4.16
C GLU A 459 14.08 -23.04 4.66
N TRP A 460 13.71 -22.00 3.92
CA TRP A 460 12.55 -21.18 4.24
C TRP A 460 11.25 -21.99 4.15
N GLU A 461 11.00 -22.68 3.05
CA GLU A 461 9.80 -23.50 2.84
C GLU A 461 9.68 -24.57 3.93
N HIS A 462 10.77 -25.23 4.28
CA HIS A 462 10.79 -26.20 5.36
C HIS A 462 10.38 -25.61 6.72
N ILE A 463 10.86 -24.42 7.07
CA ILE A 463 10.46 -23.75 8.31
C ILE A 463 8.99 -23.34 8.27
N MET A 464 8.52 -22.79 7.15
CA MET A 464 7.11 -22.41 6.96
C MET A 464 6.18 -23.61 7.19
N ASP A 465 6.53 -24.76 6.59
CA ASP A 465 5.74 -25.99 6.70
C ASP A 465 5.81 -26.59 8.12
N THR A 466 7.01 -26.66 8.72
CA THR A 466 7.21 -27.25 10.06
C THR A 466 6.44 -26.49 11.14
N HIS A 467 6.38 -25.17 11.01
CA HIS A 467 5.69 -24.29 11.96
C HIS A 467 4.26 -23.92 11.52
N ASN A 468 3.76 -24.42 10.40
CA ASN A 468 2.44 -24.09 9.84
C ASN A 468 2.20 -22.58 9.73
N PHE A 469 3.14 -21.82 9.15
CA PHE A 469 2.96 -20.39 8.99
C PHE A 469 1.87 -20.08 7.97
N SER A 470 0.90 -19.26 8.35
CA SER A 470 -0.15 -18.77 7.45
C SER A 470 0.30 -17.60 6.57
N GLY A 471 1.39 -16.90 6.95
CA GLY A 471 1.91 -15.74 6.23
C GLY A 471 3.06 -15.05 6.95
N ILE A 472 3.40 -13.85 6.51
CA ILE A 472 4.39 -12.97 7.15
C ILE A 472 3.78 -11.55 7.34
N PRO A 473 4.20 -10.79 8.38
CA PRO A 473 5.24 -11.13 9.36
C PRO A 473 4.79 -12.25 10.30
N THR A 474 5.70 -13.16 10.63
CA THR A 474 5.51 -14.17 11.67
C THR A 474 6.65 -14.08 12.66
N TYR A 475 6.32 -14.19 13.95
CA TYR A 475 7.26 -14.08 15.06
C TYR A 475 7.35 -15.39 15.80
N LEU A 476 8.61 -15.81 16.09
CA LEU A 476 8.90 -16.86 17.04
C LEU A 476 9.67 -16.27 18.21
N VAL A 477 9.23 -16.52 19.44
CA VAL A 477 9.95 -16.05 20.64
C VAL A 477 10.44 -17.23 21.46
N TYR A 478 11.76 -17.28 21.66
CA TYR A 478 12.44 -18.32 22.40
C TYR A 478 12.93 -17.78 23.76
N ASP A 479 12.85 -18.63 24.78
CA ASP A 479 13.37 -18.30 26.11
C ASP A 479 14.92 -18.36 26.17
N LYS A 480 15.49 -18.06 27.34
CA LYS A 480 16.93 -18.10 27.60
C LYS A 480 17.56 -19.49 27.44
N GLN A 481 16.76 -20.54 27.50
CA GLN A 481 17.17 -21.93 27.28
C GLN A 481 17.09 -22.35 25.81
N GLY A 482 16.51 -21.51 24.96
CA GLY A 482 16.30 -21.77 23.56
C GLY A 482 15.04 -22.59 23.26
N ALA A 483 14.11 -22.68 24.22
CA ALA A 483 12.81 -23.30 23.99
C ALA A 483 11.82 -22.29 23.38
N LEU A 484 11.12 -22.69 22.32
CA LEU A 484 10.05 -21.89 21.70
C LEU A 484 8.89 -21.70 22.71
N LYS A 485 8.53 -20.47 22.97
CA LYS A 485 7.46 -20.10 23.91
C LYS A 485 6.28 -19.41 23.27
N LEU A 486 6.51 -18.77 22.12
CA LEU A 486 5.46 -18.05 21.41
C LEU A 486 5.69 -18.17 19.90
N GLN A 487 4.62 -18.40 19.20
CA GLN A 487 4.52 -18.25 17.74
C GLN A 487 3.29 -17.39 17.44
N MET A 488 3.44 -16.41 16.54
CA MET A 488 2.35 -15.54 16.15
C MET A 488 2.53 -14.99 14.74
N THR A 489 1.47 -14.86 13.99
CA THR A 489 1.42 -14.16 12.70
C THR A 489 0.81 -12.77 12.91
N GLY A 490 1.38 -11.75 12.26
CA GLY A 490 1.03 -10.35 12.49
C GLY A 490 1.79 -9.74 13.67
N TYR A 491 1.92 -8.42 13.67
CA TYR A 491 2.57 -7.67 14.76
C TYR A 491 1.50 -7.13 15.73
N PRO A 492 1.56 -7.43 17.03
CA PRO A 492 0.50 -7.07 17.97
C PRO A 492 0.59 -5.61 18.47
N GLY A 493 1.63 -4.86 18.01
CA GLY A 493 1.98 -3.56 18.56
C GLY A 493 3.06 -3.64 19.65
N ASN A 494 3.68 -2.47 19.94
CA ASN A 494 4.83 -2.42 20.85
C ASN A 494 4.51 -2.86 22.28
N ASP A 495 3.37 -2.43 22.82
CA ASP A 495 3.03 -2.67 24.23
C ASP A 495 2.80 -4.17 24.49
N ASP A 496 2.03 -4.82 23.63
CA ASP A 496 1.75 -6.25 23.73
C ASP A 496 3.00 -7.07 23.44
N MET A 497 3.76 -6.73 22.40
CA MET A 497 5.02 -7.40 22.10
C MET A 497 6.03 -7.26 23.25
N GLN A 498 6.13 -6.08 23.85
CA GLN A 498 6.99 -5.85 25.03
C GLN A 498 6.60 -6.74 26.19
N LYS A 499 5.31 -6.76 26.52
CA LYS A 499 4.78 -7.59 27.60
C LYS A 499 5.10 -9.06 27.38
N LEU A 500 4.82 -9.59 26.19
CA LEU A 500 5.08 -10.99 25.81
C LEU A 500 6.57 -11.34 25.93
N ILE A 501 7.44 -10.49 25.40
CA ILE A 501 8.90 -10.70 25.45
C ILE A 501 9.37 -10.69 26.91
N MET A 502 8.91 -9.73 27.70
CA MET A 502 9.33 -9.61 29.10
C MET A 502 8.81 -10.76 29.96
N ASP A 503 7.58 -11.20 29.76
CA ASP A 503 7.02 -12.38 30.47
C ASP A 503 7.85 -13.65 30.14
N ILE A 504 8.18 -13.90 28.88
CA ILE A 504 9.02 -15.04 28.47
C ILE A 504 10.43 -14.91 29.05
N ARG A 505 11.04 -13.70 29.01
CA ARG A 505 12.35 -13.43 29.60
C ARG A 505 12.39 -13.76 31.10
N ASP A 506 11.32 -13.44 31.81
CA ASP A 506 11.20 -13.61 33.26
C ASP A 506 10.68 -15.00 33.66
N GLY A 507 10.55 -15.93 32.69
CA GLY A 507 10.11 -17.31 32.91
C GLY A 507 8.63 -17.46 33.20
N LYS A 508 7.83 -16.43 32.92
CA LYS A 508 6.37 -16.50 33.05
C LYS A 508 5.79 -17.13 31.76
N VAL A 509 4.65 -17.80 31.93
CA VAL A 509 3.87 -18.25 30.76
C VAL A 509 3.24 -17.00 30.15
N PRO A 510 3.49 -16.68 28.87
CA PRO A 510 2.82 -15.56 28.22
C PRO A 510 1.32 -15.79 28.36
N GLY A 511 0.59 -14.78 28.87
CA GLY A 511 -0.85 -14.84 28.92
C GLY A 511 -1.38 -15.12 27.52
N ASN A 512 -2.43 -15.95 27.41
CA ASN A 512 -3.00 -16.37 26.12
C ASN A 512 -3.31 -15.14 25.26
N VAL A 513 -2.36 -14.78 24.38
CA VAL A 513 -2.71 -14.09 23.15
C VAL A 513 -3.30 -15.20 22.28
N ARG A 514 -4.62 -15.34 22.28
CA ARG A 514 -5.30 -16.16 21.29
C ARG A 514 -4.97 -15.55 19.94
N LEU A 515 -4.05 -16.18 19.27
CA LEU A 515 -3.94 -16.08 17.83
C LEU A 515 -5.09 -16.94 17.31
N GLU A 516 -6.08 -16.31 16.75
CA GLU A 516 -7.15 -17.02 16.05
C GLU A 516 -6.54 -17.74 14.85
N ASP A 517 -6.91 -19.03 14.76
CA ASP A 517 -6.64 -19.93 13.64
C ASP A 517 -7.21 -19.38 12.30
#